data_08d4ebac500d24131405178442a18885
#
_entry.id   08d4ebac500d24131405178442a18885
#
_cell.length_a   1.000
_cell.length_b   1.000
_cell.length_c   1.000
_cell.angle_alpha   90.00
_cell.angle_beta   90.00
_cell.angle_gamma   90.00
#
_symmetry.space_group_name_H-M   'P 1'
#
loop_
_entity.id
_entity.type
_entity.pdbx_description
1 polymer ?
#
loop_
_entity_poly.entity_id
_entity_poly.type
_entity_poly.pdbx_seq_one_letter_code
_entity_poly.pdbx_strand_id
1 'polypeptide(L)'
;MATLTIAGDYTSALTHFALYGLSLMVEQKHPGTVTVGWSQEGQPRAQMHAEGVSEEEIAECVHSYVSSLAAEDSWVNVDQSYGAGKEAAVFSPFSPRIRGIDAEKYPDDWASHQKTRQAHLDALMERDDLLSLLWISGLGEAAYWRFEAKAPRPDHGASRWEMKTRNKGQEFIKHRLRLMCADLATWEPSAMLSGITGQTLYDSLDNKPDSRTGTGFTVPQPTDTALAF
;
A
#
# COMPACT_ATOMS: atom_id res chain seq x y z
N MET A 1 9.09 -9.73 25.81
CA MET A 1 7.85 -9.83 25.00
C MET A 1 7.24 -8.44 24.93
N ALA A 2 7.31 -7.83 23.78
CA ALA A 2 6.65 -6.54 23.58
C ALA A 2 5.16 -6.76 23.29
N THR A 3 4.33 -5.91 23.86
CA THR A 3 2.90 -5.82 23.56
C THR A 3 2.64 -4.41 23.07
N LEU A 4 2.42 -4.26 21.81
CA LEU A 4 2.15 -2.97 21.19
C LEU A 4 0.65 -2.79 20.99
N THR A 5 0.10 -1.71 21.54
CA THR A 5 -1.28 -1.31 21.27
C THR A 5 -1.30 -0.32 20.12
N ILE A 6 -2.02 -0.67 19.06
CA ILE A 6 -2.09 0.12 17.84
C ILE A 6 -3.19 1.18 17.98
N ALA A 7 -2.95 2.34 17.41
CA ALA A 7 -3.93 3.41 17.32
C ALA A 7 -5.16 2.97 16.52
N GLY A 8 -6.29 3.57 16.84
CA GLY A 8 -7.53 3.39 16.09
C GLY A 8 -8.64 2.69 16.89
N ASP A 9 -9.80 2.61 16.26
CA ASP A 9 -11.03 2.07 16.83
C ASP A 9 -11.30 0.66 16.28
N TYR A 10 -11.80 -0.24 17.12
CA TYR A 10 -12.11 -1.62 16.73
C TYR A 10 -13.22 -1.72 15.67
N THR A 11 -14.02 -0.68 15.48
CA THR A 11 -15.06 -0.61 14.45
C THR A 11 -14.51 -0.15 13.10
N SER A 12 -13.26 0.33 13.06
CA SER A 12 -12.61 0.82 11.85
C SER A 12 -11.88 -0.30 11.10
N ALA A 13 -12.25 -0.53 9.85
CA ALA A 13 -11.53 -1.47 8.98
C ALA A 13 -10.04 -1.11 8.83
N LEU A 14 -9.70 0.19 8.84
CA LEU A 14 -8.32 0.67 8.78
C LEU A 14 -7.49 0.10 9.94
N THR A 15 -8.04 0.11 11.16
CA THR A 15 -7.35 -0.44 12.35
C THR A 15 -7.07 -1.93 12.21
N HIS A 16 -8.03 -2.71 11.69
CA HIS A 16 -7.83 -4.14 11.45
C HIS A 16 -6.74 -4.39 10.41
N PHE A 17 -6.77 -3.67 9.29
CA PHE A 17 -5.76 -3.82 8.26
C PHE A 17 -4.39 -3.35 8.75
N ALA A 18 -4.30 -2.26 9.50
CA ALA A 18 -3.04 -1.80 10.10
C ALA A 18 -2.45 -2.84 11.07
N LEU A 19 -3.28 -3.50 11.88
CA LEU A 19 -2.85 -4.59 12.75
C LEU A 19 -2.25 -5.76 11.95
N TYR A 20 -2.93 -6.18 10.89
CA TYR A 20 -2.44 -7.29 10.06
C TYR A 20 -1.21 -6.91 9.26
N GLY A 21 -1.14 -5.70 8.71
CA GLY A 21 0.04 -5.24 7.99
C GLY A 21 1.26 -5.14 8.88
N LEU A 22 1.12 -4.58 10.09
CA LEU A 22 2.19 -4.53 11.07
C LEU A 22 2.68 -5.95 11.41
N SER A 23 1.74 -6.87 11.66
CA SER A 23 2.10 -8.25 12.01
C SER A 23 2.87 -8.94 10.88
N LEU A 24 2.49 -8.72 9.63
CA LEU A 24 3.19 -9.29 8.47
C LEU A 24 4.60 -8.72 8.32
N MET A 25 4.78 -7.41 8.53
CA MET A 25 6.11 -6.78 8.45
C MET A 25 7.06 -7.31 9.53
N VAL A 26 6.55 -7.48 10.75
CA VAL A 26 7.36 -8.03 11.84
C VAL A 26 7.61 -9.52 11.64
N GLU A 27 6.60 -10.29 11.26
CA GLU A 27 6.71 -11.73 11.01
C GLU A 27 7.72 -12.06 9.90
N GLN A 28 7.85 -11.21 8.89
CA GLN A 28 8.86 -11.40 7.84
C GLN A 28 10.30 -11.32 8.39
N LYS A 29 10.53 -10.46 9.38
CA LYS A 29 11.86 -10.28 9.99
C LYS A 29 12.10 -11.22 11.17
N HIS A 30 11.05 -11.57 11.89
CA HIS A 30 11.07 -12.38 13.11
C HIS A 30 10.03 -13.51 13.02
N PRO A 31 10.25 -14.53 12.18
CA PRO A 31 9.27 -15.57 11.91
C PRO A 31 8.83 -16.34 13.15
N GLY A 32 7.53 -16.56 13.30
CA GLY A 32 6.93 -17.33 14.39
C GLY A 32 6.87 -16.60 15.75
N THR A 33 7.16 -15.29 15.77
CA THR A 33 7.16 -14.52 17.03
C THR A 33 5.90 -13.74 17.28
N VAL A 34 5.07 -13.52 16.23
CA VAL A 34 3.97 -12.56 16.27
C VAL A 34 2.62 -13.24 16.55
N THR A 35 1.89 -12.66 17.48
CA THR A 35 0.46 -12.95 17.68
C THR A 35 -0.33 -11.65 17.74
N VAL A 36 -1.56 -11.66 17.26
CA VAL A 36 -2.44 -10.48 17.23
C VAL A 36 -3.72 -10.76 18.00
N GLY A 37 -4.27 -9.72 18.60
CA GLY A 37 -5.49 -9.82 19.37
C GLY A 37 -6.11 -8.47 19.67
N TRP A 38 -7.09 -8.50 20.56
CA TRP A 38 -7.80 -7.32 21.04
C TRP A 38 -7.78 -7.30 22.55
N SER A 39 -7.54 -6.13 23.15
CA SER A 39 -7.63 -6.00 24.60
C SER A 39 -9.04 -6.32 25.09
N GLN A 40 -9.12 -6.91 26.27
CA GLN A 40 -10.41 -7.28 26.88
C GLN A 40 -10.88 -6.23 27.89
N GLU A 41 -10.08 -5.22 28.18
CA GLU A 41 -10.39 -4.19 29.18
C GLU A 41 -10.98 -2.95 28.50
N GLY A 42 -12.16 -2.56 28.89
CA GLY A 42 -12.84 -1.37 28.37
C GLY A 42 -13.24 -1.50 26.92
N GLN A 43 -12.93 -0.47 26.13
CA GLN A 43 -13.12 -0.51 24.69
C GLN A 43 -11.99 -1.32 24.05
N PRO A 44 -12.30 -2.34 23.22
CA PRO A 44 -11.28 -3.19 22.62
C PRO A 44 -10.27 -2.38 21.80
N ARG A 45 -8.98 -2.64 22.05
CA ARG A 45 -7.86 -2.03 21.33
C ARG A 45 -7.07 -3.11 20.59
N ALA A 46 -6.67 -2.81 19.37
CA ALA A 46 -5.83 -3.72 18.58
C ALA A 46 -4.46 -3.89 19.26
N GLN A 47 -4.02 -5.13 19.44
CA GLN A 47 -2.76 -5.46 20.09
C GLN A 47 -1.97 -6.45 19.25
N MET A 48 -0.68 -6.18 19.12
CA MET A 48 0.29 -7.12 18.60
C MET A 48 1.27 -7.51 19.72
N HIS A 49 1.50 -8.80 19.86
CA HIS A 49 2.49 -9.35 20.77
C HIS A 49 3.62 -9.94 19.92
N ALA A 50 4.87 -9.57 20.23
CA ALA A 50 6.04 -10.11 19.57
C ALA A 50 7.00 -10.68 20.61
N GLU A 51 7.24 -11.99 20.55
CA GLU A 51 8.08 -12.68 21.50
C GLU A 51 9.57 -12.44 21.17
N GLY A 52 10.31 -11.91 22.17
CA GLY A 52 11.74 -11.62 21.99
C GLY A 52 12.06 -10.41 21.13
N VAL A 53 11.06 -9.66 20.67
CA VAL A 53 11.23 -8.46 19.85
C VAL A 53 10.86 -7.22 20.68
N SER A 54 11.68 -6.17 20.63
CA SER A 54 11.43 -4.90 21.30
C SER A 54 10.53 -3.98 20.47
N GLU A 55 9.98 -2.94 21.08
CA GLU A 55 9.18 -1.93 20.37
C GLU A 55 10.01 -1.15 19.36
N GLU A 56 11.27 -0.91 19.66
CA GLU A 56 12.23 -0.28 18.75
C GLU A 56 12.48 -1.13 17.51
N GLU A 57 12.70 -2.43 17.69
CA GLU A 57 12.86 -3.37 16.57
C GLU A 57 11.61 -3.46 15.72
N ILE A 58 10.41 -3.40 16.32
CA ILE A 58 9.16 -3.33 15.57
C ILE A 58 9.10 -2.06 14.72
N ALA A 59 9.44 -0.92 15.30
CA ALA A 59 9.48 0.35 14.56
C ALA A 59 10.51 0.33 13.43
N GLU A 60 11.67 -0.28 13.65
CA GLU A 60 12.71 -0.48 12.64
C GLU A 60 12.25 -1.40 11.49
N CYS A 61 11.47 -2.44 11.79
CA CYS A 61 10.88 -3.29 10.74
C CYS A 61 10.02 -2.46 9.79
N VAL A 62 9.13 -1.63 10.32
CA VAL A 62 8.26 -0.77 9.53
C VAL A 62 9.07 0.28 8.76
N HIS A 63 9.98 0.99 9.46
CA HIS A 63 10.82 2.01 8.83
C HIS A 63 11.70 1.43 7.70
N SER A 64 12.34 0.30 7.95
CA SER A 64 13.15 -0.39 6.94
C SER A 64 12.33 -0.77 5.71
N TYR A 65 11.10 -1.24 5.92
CA TYR A 65 10.23 -1.63 4.81
C TYR A 65 9.77 -0.43 3.99
N VAL A 66 9.24 0.62 4.62
CA VAL A 66 8.81 1.81 3.88
C VAL A 66 9.98 2.52 3.19
N SER A 67 11.18 2.47 3.79
CA SER A 67 12.41 2.99 3.18
C SER A 67 12.80 2.21 1.92
N SER A 68 12.65 0.88 1.95
CA SER A 68 12.87 0.06 0.76
C SER A 68 11.88 0.37 -0.36
N LEU A 69 10.63 0.69 -0.02
CA LEU A 69 9.63 1.14 -0.99
C LEU A 69 9.90 2.54 -1.54
N ALA A 70 10.53 3.41 -0.75
CA ALA A 70 10.92 4.75 -1.16
C ALA A 70 12.19 4.78 -2.05
N ALA A 71 12.97 3.69 -2.07
CA ALA A 71 14.18 3.59 -2.88
C ALA A 71 13.90 3.79 -4.38
N GLU A 72 14.85 4.38 -5.10
CA GLU A 72 14.67 4.76 -6.51
C GLU A 72 14.34 3.55 -7.40
N ASP A 73 14.94 2.40 -7.12
CA ASP A 73 14.74 1.14 -7.85
C ASP A 73 13.51 0.33 -7.39
N SER A 74 12.74 0.86 -6.46
CA SER A 74 11.53 0.22 -5.95
C SER A 74 10.43 0.16 -7.03
N TRP A 75 9.64 -0.91 -7.00
CA TRP A 75 8.46 -1.06 -7.85
C TRP A 75 7.44 0.08 -7.70
N VAL A 76 7.41 0.74 -6.54
CA VAL A 76 6.56 1.91 -6.27
C VAL A 76 6.97 3.10 -7.13
N ASN A 77 8.25 3.20 -7.47
CA ASN A 77 8.84 4.32 -8.21
C ASN A 77 8.91 4.10 -9.73
N VAL A 78 8.43 2.94 -10.20
CA VAL A 78 8.40 2.65 -11.63
C VAL A 78 7.32 3.48 -12.33
N ASP A 79 7.72 4.21 -13.34
CA ASP A 79 6.84 4.96 -14.23
C ASP A 79 6.94 4.41 -15.66
N GLN A 80 5.82 4.35 -16.36
CA GLN A 80 5.74 3.95 -17.76
C GLN A 80 4.86 4.91 -18.55
N SER A 81 5.28 5.23 -19.76
CA SER A 81 4.52 6.06 -20.70
C SER A 81 3.54 5.21 -21.50
N TYR A 82 2.34 5.73 -21.68
CA TYR A 82 1.24 5.11 -22.43
C TYR A 82 0.64 6.12 -23.38
N GLY A 83 0.16 5.65 -24.55
CA GLY A 83 -0.42 6.48 -25.57
C GLY A 83 0.60 7.36 -26.30
N ALA A 84 0.11 8.24 -27.15
CA ALA A 84 0.93 9.18 -27.91
C ALA A 84 0.25 10.53 -28.08
N GLY A 85 1.03 11.57 -28.34
CA GLY A 85 0.56 12.92 -28.61
C GLY A 85 -0.25 13.49 -27.44
N LYS A 86 -1.47 13.95 -27.71
CA LYS A 86 -2.36 14.53 -26.68
C LYS A 86 -2.94 13.51 -25.68
N GLU A 87 -2.84 12.24 -25.99
CA GLU A 87 -3.30 11.13 -25.15
C GLU A 87 -2.18 10.52 -24.33
N ALA A 88 -0.94 10.99 -24.54
CA ALA A 88 0.22 10.51 -23.78
C ALA A 88 0.03 10.76 -22.28
N ALA A 89 0.31 9.74 -21.49
CA ALA A 89 0.24 9.81 -20.04
C ALA A 89 1.26 8.87 -19.39
N VAL A 90 1.70 9.20 -18.19
CA VAL A 90 2.70 8.44 -17.44
C VAL A 90 2.08 7.96 -16.13
N PHE A 91 2.06 6.63 -15.96
CA PHE A 91 1.58 6.00 -14.72
C PHE A 91 2.52 4.91 -14.26
N SER A 92 2.33 4.48 -13.00
CA SER A 92 2.92 3.24 -12.54
C SER A 92 2.23 2.05 -13.21
N PRO A 93 2.98 1.07 -13.75
CA PRO A 93 2.41 -0.16 -14.28
C PRO A 93 1.75 -1.03 -13.21
N PHE A 94 1.97 -0.74 -11.92
CA PHE A 94 1.33 -1.39 -10.78
C PHE A 94 0.06 -0.68 -10.30
N SER A 95 -0.33 0.40 -10.95
CA SER A 95 -1.60 1.05 -10.63
C SER A 95 -2.76 0.06 -10.76
N PRO A 96 -3.65 -0.03 -9.77
CA PRO A 96 -4.75 -0.99 -9.77
C PRO A 96 -5.72 -0.76 -10.93
N ARG A 97 -5.64 0.42 -11.53
CA ARG A 97 -6.46 0.80 -12.67
C ARG A 97 -5.68 1.73 -13.59
N ILE A 98 -5.48 1.32 -14.80
CA ILE A 98 -4.87 2.15 -15.85
C ILE A 98 -5.93 2.48 -16.88
N ARG A 99 -6.32 3.77 -16.93
CA ARG A 99 -7.19 4.27 -17.98
C ARG A 99 -6.33 4.61 -19.18
N GLY A 100 -6.62 4.02 -20.33
CA GLY A 100 -6.05 4.48 -21.58
C GLY A 100 -5.08 3.54 -22.25
N ILE A 101 -4.91 2.30 -21.76
CA ILE A 101 -4.32 1.27 -22.61
C ILE A 101 -5.39 0.86 -23.61
N ASP A 102 -5.40 1.51 -24.74
CA ASP A 102 -6.21 1.12 -25.88
C ASP A 102 -5.41 0.14 -26.71
N ALA A 103 -5.65 -1.15 -26.50
CA ALA A 103 -4.90 -2.21 -27.17
C ALA A 103 -5.11 -2.26 -28.70
N GLU A 104 -6.19 -1.66 -29.21
CA GLU A 104 -6.41 -1.53 -30.66
C GLU A 104 -5.59 -0.38 -31.23
N LYS A 105 -5.53 0.74 -30.52
CA LYS A 105 -4.84 1.96 -30.96
C LYS A 105 -3.34 1.92 -30.64
N TYR A 106 -2.96 1.31 -29.51
CA TYR A 106 -1.61 1.24 -28.99
C TYR A 106 -1.27 -0.18 -28.54
N PRO A 107 -1.16 -1.16 -29.45
CA PRO A 107 -0.91 -2.56 -29.10
C PRO A 107 0.42 -2.78 -28.36
N ASP A 108 1.42 -1.97 -28.67
CA ASP A 108 2.74 -2.06 -28.05
C ASP A 108 2.73 -1.61 -26.58
N ASP A 109 1.83 -0.70 -26.19
CA ASP A 109 1.71 -0.24 -24.82
C ASP A 109 1.34 -1.39 -23.88
N TRP A 110 0.45 -2.27 -24.35
CA TRP A 110 0.01 -3.43 -23.57
C TRP A 110 1.14 -4.45 -23.39
N ALA A 111 1.84 -4.78 -24.48
CA ALA A 111 2.97 -5.69 -24.41
C ALA A 111 4.10 -5.13 -23.53
N SER A 112 4.36 -3.82 -23.64
CA SER A 112 5.33 -3.13 -22.79
C SER A 112 4.91 -3.13 -21.32
N HIS A 113 3.63 -2.87 -21.02
CA HIS A 113 3.08 -2.92 -19.67
C HIS A 113 3.29 -4.30 -19.02
N GLN A 114 2.91 -5.37 -19.73
CA GLN A 114 3.09 -6.73 -19.22
C GLN A 114 4.56 -7.05 -18.99
N LYS A 115 5.43 -6.71 -19.93
CA LYS A 115 6.87 -6.94 -19.82
C LYS A 115 7.47 -6.22 -18.62
N THR A 116 7.12 -4.95 -18.41
CA THR A 116 7.61 -4.15 -17.29
C THR A 116 7.15 -4.74 -15.96
N ARG A 117 5.86 -5.06 -15.84
CA ARG A 117 5.33 -5.70 -14.62
C ARG A 117 6.03 -7.02 -14.33
N GLN A 118 6.13 -7.90 -15.33
CA GLN A 118 6.74 -9.21 -15.13
C GLN A 118 8.20 -9.10 -14.69
N ALA A 119 8.98 -8.22 -15.32
CA ALA A 119 10.39 -8.03 -14.95
C ALA A 119 10.56 -7.60 -13.49
N HIS A 120 9.69 -6.72 -12.98
CA HIS A 120 9.73 -6.33 -11.57
C HIS A 120 9.23 -7.41 -10.63
N LEU A 121 8.19 -8.16 -11.01
CA LEU A 121 7.73 -9.30 -10.22
C LEU A 121 8.82 -10.38 -10.11
N ASP A 122 9.48 -10.70 -11.21
CA ASP A 122 10.60 -11.65 -11.22
C ASP A 122 11.74 -11.18 -10.30
N ALA A 123 12.10 -9.90 -10.35
CA ALA A 123 13.11 -9.32 -9.46
C ALA A 123 12.70 -9.35 -7.98
N LEU A 124 11.42 -9.18 -7.67
CA LEU A 124 10.92 -9.31 -6.29
C LEU A 124 10.95 -10.77 -5.82
N MET A 125 10.62 -11.70 -6.70
CA MET A 125 10.71 -13.14 -6.42
C MET A 125 12.16 -13.58 -6.19
N GLU A 126 13.10 -13.11 -7.01
CA GLU A 126 14.53 -13.38 -6.85
C GLU A 126 15.11 -12.87 -5.51
N ARG A 127 14.55 -11.77 -4.98
CA ARG A 127 14.94 -11.19 -3.68
C ARG A 127 14.14 -11.72 -2.49
N ASP A 128 13.22 -12.63 -2.74
CA ASP A 128 12.27 -13.15 -1.73
C ASP A 128 11.49 -12.05 -1.00
N ASP A 129 11.14 -10.98 -1.74
CA ASP A 129 10.37 -9.85 -1.21
C ASP A 129 8.86 -10.17 -1.21
N LEU A 130 8.49 -11.06 -0.29
CA LEU A 130 7.11 -11.54 -0.18
C LEU A 130 6.11 -10.43 0.12
N LEU A 131 6.48 -9.44 0.96
CA LEU A 131 5.57 -8.34 1.29
C LEU A 131 5.23 -7.51 0.06
N SER A 132 6.21 -7.12 -0.75
CA SER A 132 5.95 -6.39 -1.99
C SER A 132 5.07 -7.18 -2.96
N LEU A 133 5.27 -8.49 -3.06
CA LEU A 133 4.42 -9.38 -3.87
C LEU A 133 2.99 -9.43 -3.35
N LEU A 134 2.79 -9.49 -2.04
CA LEU A 134 1.48 -9.44 -1.40
C LEU A 134 0.78 -8.11 -1.65
N TRP A 135 1.51 -6.99 -1.54
CA TRP A 135 0.99 -5.66 -1.84
C TRP A 135 0.53 -5.53 -3.29
N ILE A 136 1.36 -5.95 -4.24
CA ILE A 136 1.02 -5.91 -5.66
C ILE A 136 -0.20 -6.81 -5.94
N SER A 137 -0.27 -7.97 -5.31
CA SER A 137 -1.42 -8.87 -5.41
C SER A 137 -2.70 -8.24 -4.83
N GLY A 138 -2.57 -7.54 -3.70
CA GLY A 138 -3.68 -6.80 -3.06
C GLY A 138 -4.19 -5.65 -3.91
N LEU A 139 -3.31 -4.93 -4.61
CA LEU A 139 -3.68 -3.90 -5.58
C LEU A 139 -4.49 -4.46 -6.76
N GLY A 140 -4.27 -5.71 -7.08
CA GLY A 140 -4.89 -6.38 -8.20
C GLY A 140 -4.17 -6.13 -9.52
N GLU A 141 -4.68 -6.77 -10.55
CA GLU A 141 -4.15 -6.71 -11.90
C GLU A 141 -4.96 -5.70 -12.72
N ALA A 142 -4.30 -4.71 -13.28
CA ALA A 142 -4.94 -3.75 -14.21
C ALA A 142 -5.50 -4.43 -15.47
N ALA A 143 -5.18 -5.67 -15.61
CA ALA A 143 -5.38 -6.50 -16.78
C ALA A 143 -6.36 -7.64 -16.61
N TYR A 144 -7.36 -7.52 -15.78
CA TYR A 144 -8.49 -8.42 -15.95
C TYR A 144 -9.10 -8.16 -17.32
N TRP A 145 -8.96 -9.15 -18.19
CA TRP A 145 -9.52 -9.09 -19.50
C TRP A 145 -11.03 -9.32 -19.43
N ARG A 146 -11.79 -8.40 -19.95
CA ARG A 146 -13.20 -8.64 -20.27
C ARG A 146 -13.38 -8.72 -21.78
N PHE A 147 -14.32 -9.53 -22.20
CA PHE A 147 -14.74 -9.57 -23.58
C PHE A 147 -15.79 -8.50 -23.81
N GLU A 148 -15.43 -7.46 -24.50
CA GLU A 148 -16.37 -6.41 -24.87
C GLU A 148 -16.36 -6.25 -26.40
N ALA A 149 -17.54 -6.25 -27.02
CA ALA A 149 -17.71 -6.01 -28.45
C ALA A 149 -16.82 -6.88 -29.36
N LYS A 150 -16.65 -8.16 -29.05
CA LYS A 150 -15.91 -9.18 -29.80
C LYS A 150 -14.39 -9.15 -29.67
N ALA A 151 -13.83 -8.33 -28.83
CA ALA A 151 -12.39 -8.28 -28.55
C ALA A 151 -12.11 -8.36 -27.06
N PRO A 152 -10.98 -9.01 -26.65
CA PRO A 152 -10.53 -8.89 -25.28
C PRO A 152 -10.07 -7.46 -25.05
N ARG A 153 -10.61 -6.81 -24.01
CA ARG A 153 -10.17 -5.47 -23.58
C ARG A 153 -9.68 -5.53 -22.14
N PRO A 154 -8.67 -4.73 -21.77
CA PRO A 154 -8.30 -4.59 -20.38
C PRO A 154 -9.55 -4.18 -19.60
N ASP A 155 -9.86 -4.90 -18.54
CA ASP A 155 -10.92 -4.46 -17.66
C ASP A 155 -10.45 -3.19 -16.94
N HIS A 156 -11.08 -2.08 -17.27
CA HIS A 156 -10.94 -0.85 -16.51
C HIS A 156 -11.69 -0.94 -15.17
N GLY A 157 -11.98 -2.16 -14.72
CA GLY A 157 -12.67 -2.47 -13.50
C GLY A 157 -12.01 -1.78 -12.31
N ALA A 158 -12.81 -1.38 -11.36
CA ALA A 158 -12.32 -0.94 -10.07
C ALA A 158 -11.41 -2.00 -9.47
N SER A 159 -10.33 -1.62 -8.82
CA SER A 159 -9.62 -2.54 -7.94
C SER A 159 -10.63 -3.12 -6.95
N ARG A 160 -10.33 -4.28 -6.38
CA ARG A 160 -11.20 -4.91 -5.36
C ARG A 160 -11.56 -3.95 -4.21
N TRP A 161 -10.78 -2.90 -4.04
CA TRP A 161 -10.89 -1.89 -2.99
C TRP A 161 -11.62 -0.62 -3.43
N GLU A 162 -11.78 -0.38 -4.71
CA GLU A 162 -12.50 0.79 -5.22
C GLU A 162 -13.96 0.47 -5.50
N MET A 163 -14.82 0.84 -4.57
CA MET A 163 -16.28 0.70 -4.71
C MET A 163 -16.91 1.69 -5.71
N LYS A 164 -16.15 2.65 -6.24
CA LYS A 164 -16.66 3.68 -7.15
C LYS A 164 -15.76 3.87 -8.37
N THR A 165 -16.38 3.79 -9.54
CA THR A 165 -15.77 3.96 -10.86
C THR A 165 -15.20 5.36 -11.17
N ARG A 166 -15.26 6.30 -10.26
CA ARG A 166 -14.85 7.70 -10.48
C ARG A 166 -13.36 7.94 -10.32
N ASN A 167 -12.70 7.20 -9.46
CA ASN A 167 -11.25 7.33 -9.29
C ASN A 167 -10.56 6.46 -10.32
N LYS A 168 -9.65 7.07 -11.04
CA LYS A 168 -8.98 6.39 -12.15
C LYS A 168 -7.92 5.39 -11.69
N GLY A 169 -7.70 5.24 -10.38
CA GLY A 169 -6.70 4.34 -9.78
C GLY A 169 -5.23 4.66 -10.12
N GLN A 170 -5.02 5.49 -11.12
CA GLN A 170 -3.70 5.95 -11.57
C GLN A 170 -2.98 6.77 -10.50
N GLU A 171 -3.76 7.42 -9.64
CA GLU A 171 -3.27 8.31 -8.59
C GLU A 171 -2.76 7.54 -7.38
N PHE A 172 -3.16 6.27 -7.24
CA PHE A 172 -2.94 5.53 -6.01
C PHE A 172 -1.44 5.29 -5.74
N ILE A 173 -0.71 4.70 -6.69
CA ILE A 173 0.73 4.46 -6.53
C ILE A 173 1.50 5.78 -6.57
N LYS A 174 1.38 6.52 -7.67
CA LYS A 174 2.21 7.69 -7.95
C LYS A 174 1.98 8.85 -6.99
N HIS A 175 0.71 9.13 -6.67
CA HIS A 175 0.33 10.34 -5.93
C HIS A 175 -0.08 10.08 -4.48
N ARG A 176 -0.04 8.82 -4.04
CA ARG A 176 -0.37 8.45 -2.66
C ARG A 176 0.72 7.59 -2.04
N LEU A 177 0.83 6.34 -2.46
CA LEU A 177 1.77 5.38 -1.87
C LEU A 177 3.21 5.88 -1.96
N ARG A 178 3.65 6.33 -3.13
CA ARG A 178 5.01 6.86 -3.35
C ARG A 178 5.32 8.02 -2.42
N LEU A 179 4.42 8.99 -2.32
CA LEU A 179 4.62 10.16 -1.46
C LEU A 179 4.62 9.78 0.02
N MET A 180 3.74 8.88 0.42
CA MET A 180 3.67 8.38 1.79
C MET A 180 4.95 7.62 2.17
N CYS A 181 5.44 6.72 1.32
CA CYS A 181 6.68 6.01 1.57
C CYS A 181 7.88 6.96 1.65
N ALA A 182 7.95 7.94 0.74
CA ALA A 182 9.01 8.94 0.75
C ALA A 182 8.99 9.81 2.02
N ASP A 183 7.81 10.17 2.53
CA ASP A 183 7.67 10.90 3.78
C ASP A 183 8.10 10.03 4.98
N LEU A 184 7.52 8.86 5.12
CA LEU A 184 7.82 7.95 6.23
C LEU A 184 9.29 7.50 6.27
N ALA A 185 9.95 7.37 5.12
CA ALA A 185 11.36 7.04 5.06
C ALA A 185 12.27 8.13 5.68
N THR A 186 11.76 9.34 5.85
CA THR A 186 12.49 10.43 6.53
C THR A 186 12.31 10.46 8.04
N TRP A 187 11.39 9.63 8.57
CA TRP A 187 11.08 9.61 9.99
C TRP A 187 12.10 8.79 10.77
N GLU A 188 12.37 9.21 12.01
CA GLU A 188 13.12 8.39 12.95
C GLU A 188 12.25 7.20 13.43
N PRO A 189 12.83 6.05 13.77
CA PRO A 189 12.05 4.89 14.28
C PRO A 189 11.17 5.23 15.50
N SER A 190 11.61 6.13 16.37
CA SER A 190 10.83 6.60 17.51
C SER A 190 9.57 7.38 17.10
N ALA A 191 9.65 8.17 16.03
CA ALA A 191 8.50 8.86 15.47
C ALA A 191 7.54 7.85 14.81
N MET A 192 8.07 6.84 14.14
CA MET A 192 7.30 5.74 13.57
C MET A 192 6.50 5.01 14.67
N LEU A 193 7.15 4.65 15.78
CA LEU A 193 6.50 4.01 16.92
C LEU A 193 5.39 4.87 17.51
N SER A 194 5.66 6.17 17.68
CA SER A 194 4.67 7.14 18.19
C SER A 194 3.45 7.28 17.28
N GLY A 195 3.65 7.19 15.96
CA GLY A 195 2.57 7.17 14.97
C GLY A 195 1.74 5.88 15.07
N ILE A 196 2.39 4.72 15.11
CA ILE A 196 1.74 3.40 15.21
C ILE A 196 0.88 3.32 16.46
N THR A 197 1.38 3.78 17.59
CA THR A 197 0.68 3.74 18.89
C THR A 197 -0.33 4.89 19.08
N GLY A 198 -0.30 5.91 18.22
CA GLY A 198 -1.14 7.09 18.34
C GLY A 198 -0.73 8.03 19.47
N GLN A 199 0.49 7.91 20.01
CA GLN A 199 1.04 8.84 20.99
C GLN A 199 1.24 10.24 20.41
N THR A 200 1.57 10.30 19.14
CA THR A 200 1.71 11.56 18.40
C THR A 200 0.90 11.44 17.11
N LEU A 201 0.09 12.46 16.84
CA LEU A 201 -0.62 12.61 15.58
C LEU A 201 0.26 13.42 14.64
N TYR A 202 0.93 12.74 13.73
CA TYR A 202 1.66 13.39 12.66
C TYR A 202 0.74 13.58 11.46
N ASP A 203 0.53 14.82 11.07
CA ASP A 203 -0.11 15.14 9.83
C ASP A 203 0.88 15.89 8.92
N SER A 204 1.63 15.11 8.17
CA SER A 204 2.56 15.63 7.18
C SER A 204 1.87 16.17 5.92
N LEU A 205 0.56 15.98 5.80
CA LEU A 205 -0.23 16.34 4.63
C LEU A 205 -1.15 17.54 4.87
N ASP A 206 -0.80 18.46 5.77
CA ASP A 206 -1.51 19.72 6.06
C ASP A 206 -2.93 19.58 6.59
N ASN A 207 -3.21 18.60 7.45
CA ASN A 207 -4.55 18.40 8.03
C ASN A 207 -5.69 18.40 6.99
N LYS A 208 -5.39 18.07 5.76
CA LYS A 208 -6.45 17.89 4.76
C LYS A 208 -7.10 16.55 5.02
N PRO A 209 -8.34 16.51 5.51
CA PRO A 209 -9.06 15.27 5.61
C PRO A 209 -9.13 14.68 4.20
N ASP A 210 -8.30 13.70 3.95
CA ASP A 210 -8.23 13.05 2.64
C ASP A 210 -9.46 12.17 2.38
N SER A 211 -10.24 11.97 3.40
CA SER A 211 -11.54 11.36 3.33
C SER A 211 -12.59 12.40 2.94
N ARG A 212 -12.81 12.57 1.65
CA ARG A 212 -14.04 13.18 1.13
C ARG A 212 -15.28 12.30 1.34
N THR A 213 -15.13 11.17 2.00
CA THR A 213 -16.23 10.35 2.47
C THR A 213 -16.69 10.95 3.79
N GLY A 214 -17.96 11.37 3.86
CA GLY A 214 -18.57 11.99 5.04
C GLY A 214 -18.64 11.11 6.30
N THR A 215 -17.76 10.12 6.42
CA THR A 215 -17.63 9.23 7.58
C THR A 215 -16.60 9.70 8.59
N GLY A 216 -16.09 10.86 8.51
CA GLY A 216 -15.25 11.70 9.36
C GLY A 216 -14.77 11.24 10.74
N PHE A 217 -14.52 9.96 10.96
CA PHE A 217 -14.25 9.46 12.31
C PHE A 217 -12.79 9.51 12.74
N THR A 218 -11.86 9.48 11.83
CA THR A 218 -10.42 9.68 12.14
C THR A 218 -9.69 10.04 10.85
N VAL A 219 -8.83 11.02 10.93
CA VAL A 219 -7.86 11.29 9.86
C VAL A 219 -6.82 10.17 9.94
N PRO A 220 -6.70 9.28 8.94
CA PRO A 220 -5.70 8.23 8.98
C PRO A 220 -4.32 8.88 8.94
N GLN A 221 -3.46 8.47 9.87
CA GLN A 221 -2.07 8.90 9.87
C GLN A 221 -1.29 8.19 8.76
N PRO A 222 -0.14 8.75 8.32
CA PRO A 222 0.72 8.08 7.37
C PRO A 222 1.12 6.66 7.78
N THR A 223 1.40 6.44 9.07
CA THR A 223 1.70 5.10 9.61
C THR A 223 0.52 4.15 9.48
N ASP A 224 -0.69 4.56 9.88
CA ASP A 224 -1.89 3.71 9.78
C ASP A 224 -2.17 3.33 8.33
N THR A 225 -1.98 4.28 7.42
CA THR A 225 -2.18 4.05 6.00
C THR A 225 -1.13 3.10 5.44
N ALA A 226 0.14 3.26 5.79
CA ALA A 226 1.22 2.38 5.35
C ALA A 226 1.03 0.94 5.84
N LEU A 227 0.58 0.77 7.09
CA LEU A 227 0.33 -0.55 7.66
C LEU A 227 -0.93 -1.21 7.08
N ALA A 228 -1.98 -0.43 6.79
CA ALA A 228 -3.25 -0.96 6.31
C ALA A 228 -3.24 -1.30 4.81
N PHE A 229 -2.22 -0.87 4.10
CA PHE A 229 -2.06 -1.08 2.68
C PHE A 229 -1.59 -2.48 2.36
#